data_935075185199728f0413ddefd07a5157
#
_entry.id   935075185199728f0413ddefd07a5157
#
_cell.length_a   1.000
_cell.length_b   1.000
_cell.length_c   1.000
_cell.angle_alpha   90.00
_cell.angle_beta   90.00
_cell.angle_gamma   90.00
#
_symmetry.space_group_name_H-M   'P 1'
#
loop_
_entity.id
_entity.type
_entity.pdbx_description
1 polymer ?
#
loop_
_entity_poly.entity_id
_entity_poly.type
_entity_poly.pdbx_seq_one_letter_code
_entity_poly.pdbx_strand_id
1 'polypeptide(L)'
;MFYTIKEDCSAEITEKKSKFICNVFHVESVEEAEKKLNIIRKKYHDARHNCFVYKVVEEGVFKASDDGEPSGTAGVPMLNIVNGRNISNVLVVVTRYFGGILLGTGGLVRAYSLATTTALDSATIIKQEEGLEAEFFVDYKELEEVKYHLKNRGIVMFEKILSITKNYAIVKISNNISDD
;
A
#
# COMPACT_ATOMS: atom_id res chain seq x y z
N MET A 1 4.87 12.33 -6.68
CA MET A 1 3.51 12.43 -6.11
C MET A 1 2.68 11.23 -6.55
N PHE A 2 2.06 10.49 -5.63
CA PHE A 2 1.18 9.34 -5.87
C PHE A 2 0.14 9.22 -4.76
N TYR A 3 -0.80 8.31 -4.91
CA TYR A 3 -1.78 8.00 -3.86
C TYR A 3 -1.47 6.67 -3.22
N THR A 4 -1.86 6.50 -1.95
CA THR A 4 -1.82 5.23 -1.22
C THR A 4 -3.03 5.10 -0.32
N ILE A 5 -3.22 3.95 0.32
CA ILE A 5 -4.27 3.77 1.32
C ILE A 5 -3.75 4.12 2.71
N LYS A 6 -4.59 4.76 3.52
CA LYS A 6 -4.25 5.13 4.91
C LYS A 6 -4.25 3.92 5.84
N GLU A 7 -5.19 3.01 5.63
CA GLU A 7 -5.44 1.85 6.49
C GLU A 7 -5.70 0.62 5.64
N ASP A 8 -5.31 -0.56 6.13
CA ASP A 8 -5.62 -1.83 5.49
C ASP A 8 -7.14 -2.00 5.39
N CYS A 9 -7.63 -2.49 4.25
CA CYS A 9 -9.04 -2.70 4.02
C CYS A 9 -9.31 -4.02 3.29
N SER A 10 -10.58 -4.44 3.31
CA SER A 10 -11.01 -5.63 2.59
C SER A 10 -12.43 -5.49 2.10
N ALA A 11 -12.72 -6.16 0.99
CA ALA A 11 -14.07 -6.31 0.46
C ALA A 11 -14.27 -7.71 -0.10
N GLU A 12 -15.53 -8.12 -0.18
CA GLU A 12 -15.91 -9.41 -0.73
C GLU A 12 -16.99 -9.21 -1.80
N ILE A 13 -16.86 -9.92 -2.90
CA ILE A 13 -17.90 -10.02 -3.92
C ILE A 13 -18.20 -11.48 -4.23
N THR A 14 -19.39 -11.72 -4.75
CA THR A 14 -19.78 -13.04 -5.26
C THR A 14 -20.20 -12.91 -6.73
N GLU A 15 -19.58 -13.70 -7.59
CA GLU A 15 -19.92 -13.77 -9.02
C GLU A 15 -20.15 -15.24 -9.42
N LYS A 16 -21.32 -15.57 -9.93
CA LYS A 16 -21.72 -16.94 -10.29
C LYS A 16 -21.37 -17.97 -9.22
N LYS A 17 -21.74 -17.70 -7.96
CA LYS A 17 -21.41 -18.50 -6.77
C LYS A 17 -19.93 -18.58 -6.41
N SER A 18 -19.01 -18.08 -7.24
CA SER A 18 -17.61 -17.93 -6.84
C SER A 18 -17.46 -16.72 -5.92
N LYS A 19 -16.71 -16.90 -4.83
CA LYS A 19 -16.44 -15.87 -3.84
C LYS A 19 -15.04 -15.29 -4.09
N PHE A 20 -14.94 -13.98 -4.11
CA PHE A 20 -13.69 -13.24 -4.26
C PHE A 20 -13.50 -12.33 -3.04
N ILE A 21 -12.44 -12.54 -2.29
CA ILE A 21 -12.10 -11.75 -1.10
C ILE A 21 -10.86 -10.92 -1.46
N CYS A 22 -11.04 -9.62 -1.57
CA CYS A 22 -9.95 -8.68 -1.82
C CYS A 22 -9.46 -8.10 -0.49
N ASN A 23 -8.16 -8.24 -0.23
CA ASN A 23 -7.48 -7.60 0.89
C ASN A 23 -6.48 -6.60 0.31
N VAL A 24 -6.47 -5.39 0.82
CA VAL A 24 -5.59 -4.30 0.40
C VAL A 24 -4.79 -3.82 1.59
N PHE A 25 -3.47 -3.72 1.42
CA PHE A 25 -2.53 -3.36 2.48
C PHE A 25 -1.66 -2.21 2.03
N HIS A 26 -1.40 -1.25 2.93
CA HIS A 26 -0.30 -0.34 2.77
C HIS A 26 1.02 -1.09 2.98
N VAL A 27 2.01 -0.85 2.11
CA VAL A 27 3.35 -1.44 2.19
C VAL A 27 4.41 -0.45 1.74
N GLU A 28 5.52 -0.39 2.43
CA GLU A 28 6.63 0.51 2.11
C GLU A 28 7.81 -0.21 1.44
N SER A 29 7.82 -1.54 1.46
CA SER A 29 8.88 -2.35 0.84
C SER A 29 8.34 -3.63 0.21
N VAL A 30 9.11 -4.21 -0.72
CA VAL A 30 8.84 -5.52 -1.29
C VAL A 30 8.85 -6.60 -0.21
N GLU A 31 9.75 -6.50 0.77
CA GLU A 31 9.83 -7.45 1.89
C GLU A 31 8.53 -7.44 2.70
N GLU A 32 7.98 -6.26 3.00
CA GLU A 32 6.71 -6.13 3.71
C GLU A 32 5.55 -6.70 2.89
N ALA A 33 5.50 -6.39 1.58
CA ALA A 33 4.48 -6.94 0.69
C ALA A 33 4.49 -8.47 0.66
N GLU A 34 5.66 -9.09 0.53
CA GLU A 34 5.79 -10.55 0.53
C GLU A 34 5.43 -11.17 1.91
N LYS A 35 5.76 -10.51 3.01
CA LYS A 35 5.34 -10.93 4.37
C LYS A 35 3.82 -10.94 4.51
N LYS A 36 3.14 -9.83 4.12
CA LYS A 36 1.67 -9.70 4.18
C LYS A 36 1.00 -10.68 3.22
N LEU A 37 1.54 -10.89 2.01
CA LEU A 37 1.06 -11.89 1.07
C LEU A 37 1.11 -13.30 1.68
N ASN A 38 2.20 -13.66 2.33
CA ASN A 38 2.34 -14.97 2.98
C ASN A 38 1.35 -15.15 4.15
N ILE A 39 1.00 -14.09 4.87
CA ILE A 39 -0.04 -14.13 5.91
C ILE A 39 -1.40 -14.46 5.28
N ILE A 40 -1.75 -13.80 4.16
CA ILE A 40 -3.00 -14.08 3.44
C ILE A 40 -3.04 -15.50 2.89
N ARG A 41 -1.96 -15.99 2.30
CA ARG A 41 -1.85 -17.37 1.81
C ARG A 41 -2.04 -18.40 2.93
N LYS A 42 -1.51 -18.14 4.12
CA LYS A 42 -1.72 -19.01 5.29
C LYS A 42 -3.16 -18.92 5.80
N LYS A 43 -3.75 -17.73 5.83
CA LYS A 43 -5.14 -17.53 6.26
C LYS A 43 -6.14 -18.23 5.34
N TYR A 44 -5.91 -18.20 4.04
CA TYR A 44 -6.77 -18.80 3.02
C TYR A 44 -6.06 -19.98 2.32
N HIS A 45 -5.43 -20.85 3.13
CA HIS A 45 -4.63 -21.98 2.64
C HIS A 45 -5.45 -23.01 1.84
N ASP A 46 -6.76 -23.05 2.03
CA ASP A 46 -7.72 -23.89 1.34
C ASP A 46 -8.22 -23.29 0.02
N ALA A 47 -7.90 -22.03 -0.26
CA ALA A 47 -8.21 -21.40 -1.56
C ALA A 47 -7.18 -21.83 -2.62
N ARG A 48 -7.66 -22.04 -3.85
CA ARG A 48 -6.78 -22.41 -4.98
C ARG A 48 -5.96 -21.28 -5.51
N HIS A 49 -6.47 -20.04 -5.41
CA HIS A 49 -5.89 -18.85 -6.03
C HIS A 49 -5.87 -17.70 -5.04
N ASN A 50 -4.68 -17.15 -4.81
CA ASN A 50 -4.43 -15.90 -4.11
C ASN A 50 -3.69 -14.97 -5.08
N CYS A 51 -4.42 -14.49 -6.09
CA CYS A 51 -3.88 -13.58 -7.10
C CYS A 51 -3.51 -12.27 -6.46
N PHE A 52 -2.38 -11.67 -6.86
CA PHE A 52 -1.91 -10.47 -6.20
C PHE A 52 -1.25 -9.47 -7.14
N VAL A 53 -1.22 -8.24 -6.69
CA VAL A 53 -0.41 -7.14 -7.24
C VAL A 53 0.21 -6.39 -6.09
N TYR A 54 1.49 -6.05 -6.19
CA TYR A 54 2.07 -5.02 -5.36
C TYR A 54 2.85 -4.00 -6.20
N LYS A 55 2.91 -2.78 -5.70
CA LYS A 55 3.65 -1.66 -6.30
C LYS A 55 4.29 -0.86 -5.18
N VAL A 56 5.63 -0.76 -5.20
CA VAL A 56 6.45 -0.06 -4.22
C VAL A 56 7.27 1.01 -4.92
N VAL A 57 7.13 2.26 -4.50
CA VAL A 57 7.75 3.42 -5.18
C VAL A 57 9.24 3.46 -4.92
N GLU A 58 9.67 3.36 -3.67
CA GLU A 58 11.08 3.51 -3.28
C GLU A 58 11.99 2.52 -4.00
N GLU A 59 11.52 1.28 -4.17
CA GLU A 59 12.27 0.25 -4.90
C GLU A 59 12.03 0.27 -6.42
N GLY A 60 11.08 1.09 -6.91
CA GLY A 60 10.69 1.14 -8.31
C GLY A 60 10.10 -0.17 -8.84
N VAL A 61 9.57 -1.02 -7.95
CA VAL A 61 9.16 -2.39 -8.24
C VAL A 61 7.64 -2.51 -8.26
N PHE A 62 7.14 -3.22 -9.27
CA PHE A 62 5.78 -3.77 -9.24
C PHE A 62 5.81 -5.24 -9.66
N LYS A 63 4.86 -6.01 -9.13
CA LYS A 63 4.68 -7.42 -9.48
C LYS A 63 3.19 -7.75 -9.52
N ALA A 64 2.79 -8.54 -10.51
CA ALA A 64 1.44 -9.06 -10.65
C ALA A 64 1.50 -10.58 -10.86
N SER A 65 0.53 -11.30 -10.31
CA SER A 65 0.46 -12.76 -10.42
C SER A 65 -0.98 -13.24 -10.54
N ASP A 66 -1.20 -14.14 -11.47
CA ASP A 66 -2.47 -14.85 -11.64
C ASP A 66 -2.62 -16.06 -10.70
N ASP A 67 -1.55 -16.47 -10.01
CA ASP A 67 -1.52 -17.56 -9.01
C ASP A 67 -2.32 -18.81 -9.44
N GLY A 68 -2.08 -19.26 -10.68
CA GLY A 68 -2.73 -20.45 -11.27
C GLY A 68 -4.07 -20.23 -11.93
N GLU A 69 -4.62 -19.00 -11.95
CA GLU A 69 -5.70 -18.65 -12.88
C GLU A 69 -5.19 -18.59 -14.33
N PRO A 70 -6.05 -18.63 -15.34
CA PRO A 70 -5.63 -18.45 -16.73
C PRO A 70 -4.85 -17.14 -16.91
N SER A 71 -3.76 -17.20 -17.67
CA SER A 71 -2.84 -16.07 -17.85
C SER A 71 -3.56 -14.77 -18.23
N GLY A 72 -3.25 -13.68 -17.52
CA GLY A 72 -3.79 -12.35 -17.75
C GLY A 72 -5.22 -12.13 -17.28
N THR A 73 -5.82 -13.09 -16.54
CA THR A 73 -7.21 -12.95 -16.10
C THR A 73 -7.38 -12.36 -14.71
N ALA A 74 -6.31 -12.26 -13.91
CA ALA A 74 -6.36 -11.74 -12.57
C ALA A 74 -5.32 -10.62 -12.33
N GLY A 75 -4.02 -10.95 -12.36
CA GLY A 75 -2.96 -10.03 -12.01
C GLY A 75 -2.94 -8.76 -12.84
N VAL A 76 -3.01 -8.89 -14.17
CA VAL A 76 -3.02 -7.73 -15.09
C VAL A 76 -4.27 -6.84 -14.90
N PRO A 77 -5.50 -7.38 -14.85
CA PRO A 77 -6.69 -6.59 -14.53
C PRO A 77 -6.59 -5.82 -13.21
N MET A 78 -6.09 -6.46 -12.15
CA MET A 78 -5.89 -5.82 -10.86
C MET A 78 -4.87 -4.68 -10.94
N LEU A 79 -3.73 -4.91 -11.63
CA LEU A 79 -2.69 -3.90 -11.84
C LEU A 79 -3.22 -2.69 -12.61
N ASN A 80 -4.06 -2.90 -13.62
CA ASN A 80 -4.67 -1.82 -14.38
C ASN A 80 -5.56 -0.92 -13.49
N ILE A 81 -6.30 -1.49 -12.54
CA ILE A 81 -7.09 -0.71 -11.57
C ILE A 81 -6.18 0.13 -10.66
N VAL A 82 -5.12 -0.49 -10.11
CA VAL A 82 -4.15 0.20 -9.24
C VAL A 82 -3.48 1.35 -9.98
N ASN A 83 -3.03 1.12 -11.22
CA ASN A 83 -2.38 2.15 -12.04
C ASN A 83 -3.38 3.24 -12.47
N GLY A 84 -4.60 2.88 -12.87
CA GLY A 84 -5.62 3.84 -13.27
C GLY A 84 -6.03 4.81 -12.15
N ARG A 85 -5.82 4.43 -10.90
CA ARG A 85 -6.04 5.28 -9.71
C ARG A 85 -4.75 5.97 -9.23
N ASN A 86 -3.62 5.79 -9.91
CA ASN A 86 -2.29 6.26 -9.51
C ASN A 86 -1.90 5.84 -8.07
N ILE A 87 -2.34 4.62 -7.65
CA ILE A 87 -2.04 4.08 -6.32
C ILE A 87 -0.68 3.38 -6.36
N SER A 88 0.12 3.58 -5.32
CA SER A 88 1.41 2.94 -5.08
C SER A 88 1.58 2.67 -3.59
N ASN A 89 2.67 2.04 -3.21
CA ASN A 89 2.93 1.58 -1.84
C ASN A 89 1.76 0.73 -1.33
N VAL A 90 1.35 -0.23 -2.16
CA VAL A 90 0.17 -1.06 -1.94
C VAL A 90 0.42 -2.51 -2.32
N LEU A 91 -0.14 -3.42 -1.54
CA LEU A 91 -0.35 -4.82 -1.89
C LEU A 91 -1.86 -5.07 -1.98
N VAL A 92 -2.31 -5.61 -3.09
CA VAL A 92 -3.69 -6.08 -3.32
C VAL A 92 -3.65 -7.58 -3.51
N VAL A 93 -4.41 -8.33 -2.71
CA VAL A 93 -4.53 -9.79 -2.82
C VAL A 93 -5.99 -10.14 -2.99
N VAL A 94 -6.34 -10.85 -4.07
CA VAL A 94 -7.68 -11.38 -4.27
C VAL A 94 -7.66 -12.90 -4.17
N THR A 95 -8.27 -13.39 -3.11
CA THR A 95 -8.46 -14.82 -2.84
C THR A 95 -9.77 -15.29 -3.47
N ARG A 96 -9.73 -16.36 -4.26
CA ARG A 96 -10.92 -16.93 -4.90
C ARG A 96 -11.27 -18.30 -4.39
N TYR A 97 -12.56 -18.48 -4.10
CA TYR A 97 -13.21 -19.78 -3.91
C TYR A 97 -14.15 -20.06 -5.07
N PHE A 98 -13.96 -21.19 -5.73
CA PHE A 98 -14.78 -21.59 -6.88
C PHE A 98 -16.19 -22.01 -6.45
N GLY A 99 -17.21 -21.46 -7.11
CA GLY A 99 -18.62 -21.68 -6.80
C GLY A 99 -19.31 -22.76 -7.64
N GLY A 100 -18.54 -23.59 -8.36
CA GLY A 100 -19.09 -24.67 -9.19
C GLY A 100 -19.55 -24.23 -10.59
N ILE A 101 -19.53 -22.93 -10.91
CA ILE A 101 -19.90 -22.39 -12.22
C ILE A 101 -18.71 -21.69 -12.85
N LEU A 102 -18.33 -22.09 -14.06
CA LEU A 102 -17.23 -21.46 -14.78
C LEU A 102 -17.61 -20.03 -15.22
N LEU A 103 -16.69 -19.09 -14.95
CA LEU A 103 -16.85 -17.70 -15.36
C LEU A 103 -16.39 -17.45 -16.80
N GLY A 104 -15.45 -18.24 -17.29
CA GLY A 104 -14.67 -17.98 -18.50
C GLY A 104 -13.65 -16.85 -18.29
N THR A 105 -12.73 -16.67 -19.24
CA THR A 105 -11.64 -15.67 -19.14
C THR A 105 -12.18 -14.26 -18.96
N GLY A 106 -13.15 -13.82 -19.77
CA GLY A 106 -13.78 -12.50 -19.65
C GLY A 106 -14.54 -12.32 -18.32
N GLY A 107 -15.14 -13.39 -17.78
CA GLY A 107 -15.81 -13.36 -16.48
C GLY A 107 -14.81 -13.20 -15.33
N LEU A 108 -13.67 -13.90 -15.41
CA LEU A 108 -12.58 -13.76 -14.44
C LEU A 108 -12.01 -12.34 -14.43
N VAL A 109 -11.68 -11.80 -15.60
CA VAL A 109 -11.18 -10.40 -15.72
C VAL A 109 -12.13 -9.43 -15.03
N ARG A 110 -13.44 -9.53 -15.30
CA ARG A 110 -14.45 -8.66 -14.66
C ARG A 110 -14.52 -8.86 -13.16
N ALA A 111 -14.49 -10.10 -12.68
CA ALA A 111 -14.60 -10.40 -11.26
C ALA A 111 -13.39 -9.91 -10.46
N TYR A 112 -12.15 -10.16 -10.94
CA TYR A 112 -10.95 -9.65 -10.31
C TYR A 112 -10.88 -8.12 -10.31
N SER A 113 -11.24 -7.48 -11.42
CA SER A 113 -11.35 -6.01 -11.51
C SER A 113 -12.38 -5.47 -10.54
N LEU A 114 -13.58 -6.08 -10.48
CA LEU A 114 -14.66 -5.63 -9.58
C LEU A 114 -14.25 -5.80 -8.10
N ALA A 115 -13.68 -6.93 -7.73
CA ALA A 115 -13.22 -7.17 -6.36
C ALA A 115 -12.19 -6.12 -5.93
N THR A 116 -11.20 -5.84 -6.79
CA THR A 116 -10.17 -4.82 -6.55
C THR A 116 -10.78 -3.42 -6.45
N THR A 117 -11.67 -3.06 -7.37
CA THR A 117 -12.38 -1.77 -7.36
C THR A 117 -13.18 -1.59 -6.09
N THR A 118 -13.99 -2.60 -5.71
CA THR A 118 -14.82 -2.54 -4.51
C THR A 118 -14.00 -2.36 -3.24
N ALA A 119 -12.86 -3.04 -3.11
CA ALA A 119 -11.98 -2.88 -1.96
C ALA A 119 -11.34 -1.48 -1.92
N LEU A 120 -10.84 -0.99 -3.04
CA LEU A 120 -10.25 0.36 -3.13
C LEU A 120 -11.28 1.48 -2.96
N ASP A 121 -12.54 1.26 -3.33
CA ASP A 121 -13.64 2.22 -3.08
C ASP A 121 -13.99 2.34 -1.60
N SER A 122 -13.73 1.31 -0.81
CA SER A 122 -13.91 1.33 0.65
C SER A 122 -12.70 1.90 1.40
N ALA A 123 -11.56 2.06 0.72
CA ALA A 123 -10.33 2.54 1.32
C ALA A 123 -10.31 4.06 1.51
N THR A 124 -9.69 4.52 2.59
CA THR A 124 -9.30 5.92 2.72
C THR A 124 -8.04 6.17 1.91
N ILE A 125 -8.18 6.84 0.77
CA ILE A 125 -7.05 7.17 -0.09
C ILE A 125 -6.41 8.48 0.40
N ILE A 126 -5.10 8.48 0.55
CA ILE A 126 -4.30 9.65 0.91
C ILE A 126 -3.28 9.95 -0.19
N LYS A 127 -3.01 11.23 -0.38
CA LYS A 127 -1.93 11.72 -1.24
C LYS A 127 -0.61 11.52 -0.50
N GLN A 128 0.38 10.97 -1.19
CA GLN A 128 1.74 10.82 -0.67
C GLN A 128 2.72 11.47 -1.64
N GLU A 129 3.66 12.22 -1.09
CA GLU A 129 4.72 12.90 -1.82
C GLU A 129 6.06 12.38 -1.31
N GLU A 130 7.06 12.37 -2.19
CA GLU A 130 8.43 12.13 -1.77
C GLU A 130 8.87 13.29 -0.89
N GLY A 131 9.28 12.98 0.33
CA GLY A 131 9.83 13.93 1.27
C GLY A 131 11.34 13.76 1.39
N LEU A 132 12.03 14.81 1.82
CA LEU A 132 13.41 14.70 2.25
C LEU A 132 13.45 14.41 3.76
N GLU A 133 14.20 13.37 4.13
CA GLU A 133 14.56 13.15 5.51
C GLU A 133 15.94 13.78 5.77
N ALA A 134 16.05 14.55 6.83
CA ALA A 134 17.33 15.10 7.27
C ALA A 134 17.50 14.87 8.78
N GLU A 135 18.69 14.45 9.16
CA GLU A 135 19.11 14.37 10.55
C GLU A 135 20.16 15.45 10.79
N PHE A 136 20.01 16.20 11.86
CA PHE A 136 20.99 17.22 12.25
C PHE A 136 21.12 17.33 13.77
N PHE A 137 22.27 17.79 14.20
CA PHE A 137 22.55 18.02 15.58
C PHE A 137 22.11 19.43 15.96
N VAL A 138 21.38 19.55 17.07
CA VAL A 138 20.90 20.83 17.60
C VAL A 138 21.38 20.94 19.03
N ASP A 139 21.97 22.10 19.41
CA ASP A 139 22.22 22.38 20.83
C ASP A 139 20.89 22.30 21.59
N TYR A 140 20.90 21.62 22.72
CA TYR A 140 19.68 21.43 23.50
C TYR A 140 18.98 22.73 23.87
N LYS A 141 19.75 23.82 24.02
CA LYS A 141 19.24 25.16 24.32
C LYS A 141 18.50 25.78 23.15
N GLU A 142 18.81 25.39 21.90
CA GLU A 142 18.22 25.92 20.67
C GLU A 142 17.09 25.04 20.13
N LEU A 143 16.87 23.88 20.75
CA LEU A 143 15.91 22.90 20.26
C LEU A 143 14.49 23.46 20.08
N GLU A 144 14.01 24.22 21.05
CA GLU A 144 12.65 24.79 20.98
C GLU A 144 12.54 25.90 19.91
N GLU A 145 13.59 26.66 19.71
CA GLU A 145 13.66 27.68 18.66
C GLU A 145 13.65 27.03 17.26
N VAL A 146 14.43 25.97 17.08
CA VAL A 146 14.45 25.18 15.85
C VAL A 146 13.08 24.56 15.58
N LYS A 147 12.43 23.96 16.57
CA LYS A 147 11.07 23.42 16.46
C LYS A 147 10.09 24.50 16.00
N TYR A 148 10.13 25.68 16.59
CA TYR A 148 9.26 26.80 16.22
C TYR A 148 9.45 27.22 14.77
N HIS A 149 10.69 27.35 14.31
CA HIS A 149 10.99 27.73 12.93
C HIS A 149 10.60 26.68 11.90
N LEU A 150 10.78 25.39 12.20
CA LEU A 150 10.38 24.31 11.34
C LEU A 150 8.85 24.23 11.21
N LYS A 151 8.14 24.35 12.34
CA LYS A 151 6.67 24.37 12.36
C LYS A 151 6.09 25.53 11.53
N ASN A 152 6.67 26.72 11.63
CA ASN A 152 6.19 27.91 10.89
C ASN A 152 6.44 27.82 9.38
N ARG A 153 7.30 26.90 8.93
CA ARG A 153 7.56 26.62 7.51
C ARG A 153 6.79 25.40 7.00
N GLY A 154 5.82 24.89 7.77
CA GLY A 154 5.04 23.72 7.39
C GLY A 154 5.81 22.39 7.39
N ILE A 155 7.05 22.39 7.94
CA ILE A 155 7.85 21.18 8.02
C ILE A 155 7.32 20.33 9.17
N VAL A 156 6.81 19.14 8.84
CA VAL A 156 6.33 18.17 9.84
C VAL A 156 7.54 17.53 10.50
N MET A 157 7.69 17.77 11.80
CA MET A 157 8.70 17.10 12.60
C MET A 157 8.15 15.76 13.10
N PHE A 158 8.73 14.66 12.66
CA PHE A 158 8.64 13.43 13.43
C PHE A 158 9.66 13.51 14.56
N GLU A 159 9.21 13.84 15.76
CA GLU A 159 10.03 13.83 16.97
C GLU A 159 10.47 12.40 17.31
N LYS A 160 11.46 11.87 16.61
CA LYS A 160 12.24 10.79 17.15
C LYS A 160 13.52 11.41 17.72
N ILE A 161 13.50 11.79 18.97
CA ILE A 161 14.71 12.10 19.72
C ILE A 161 15.49 10.79 19.81
N LEU A 162 16.45 10.61 18.87
CA LEU A 162 17.21 9.35 18.77
C LEU A 162 18.21 9.21 19.89
N SER A 163 18.70 10.32 20.46
CA SER A 163 19.46 10.32 21.71
C SER A 163 19.51 11.72 22.32
N ILE A 164 19.48 11.82 23.63
CA ILE A 164 19.74 13.04 24.37
C ILE A 164 21.10 12.85 25.04
N THR A 165 22.07 13.64 24.63
CA THR A 165 23.28 13.86 25.42
C THR A 165 23.15 15.15 26.23
N LYS A 166 24.04 15.41 27.16
CA LYS A 166 23.96 16.63 28.00
C LYS A 166 23.94 17.94 27.19
N ASN A 167 24.36 17.96 25.93
CA ASN A 167 24.62 19.18 25.19
C ASN A 167 23.90 19.28 23.85
N TYR A 168 23.36 18.21 23.24
CA TYR A 168 22.68 18.25 21.94
C TYR A 168 21.60 17.18 21.78
N ALA A 169 20.65 17.49 20.92
CA ALA A 169 19.62 16.54 20.46
C ALA A 169 19.85 16.24 18.97
N ILE A 170 19.59 15.00 18.57
CA ILE A 170 19.49 14.62 17.16
C ILE A 170 18.04 14.76 16.75
N VAL A 171 17.78 15.65 15.80
CA VAL A 171 16.44 15.91 15.26
C VAL A 171 16.35 15.30 13.88
N LYS A 172 15.38 14.40 13.70
CA LYS A 172 15.00 13.89 12.39
C LYS A 172 13.79 14.65 11.90
N ILE A 173 13.89 15.24 10.72
CA ILE A 173 12.79 15.91 10.05
C ILE A 173 12.44 15.17 8.78
N SER A 174 11.16 15.09 8.50
CA SER A 174 10.63 14.67 7.21
C SER A 174 9.80 15.82 6.65
N ASN A 175 10.06 16.19 5.41
CA ASN A 175 9.33 17.24 4.74
C ASN A 175 8.49 16.62 3.62
N ASN A 176 7.18 16.67 3.76
CA ASN A 176 6.27 16.50 2.65
C ASN A 176 6.17 17.85 1.95
N ILE A 177 6.92 18.03 0.87
CA ILE A 177 6.82 19.24 0.07
C ILE A 177 5.48 19.17 -0.65
N SER A 178 4.47 19.88 -0.12
CA SER A 178 3.29 20.25 -0.90
C SER A 178 3.64 21.52 -1.65
N ASP A 179 3.92 21.43 -2.93
CA ASP A 179 3.84 22.61 -3.81
C ASP A 179 2.35 23.00 -3.91
N ASP A 180 1.99 24.14 -3.30
CA ASP A 180 0.74 24.84 -3.54
C ASP A 180 0.73 25.47 -4.95
#